data_97f84fc4f2ac7c68dca3d28a8ba65d2e
#
_entry.id   97f84fc4f2ac7c68dca3d28a8ba65d2e
#
_cell.length_a   1.000
_cell.length_b   1.000
_cell.length_c   1.000
_cell.angle_alpha   90.00
_cell.angle_beta   90.00
_cell.angle_gamma   90.00
#
_symmetry.space_group_name_H-M   'P 1'
#
loop_
_entity.id
_entity.type
_entity.pdbx_description
1 polymer ?
#
loop_
_entity_poly.entity_id
_entity_poly.type
_entity_poly.pdbx_seq_one_letter_code
_entity_poly.pdbx_strand_id
1 'polypeptide(L)'
;MTPQAAPAFLETDRLVLRPATAADAPDLLALDNDPAVMRYINGGRPTSAEDIRDRTLPRLLHDHACTGTRGYWIAREKDTGAFLGWFELRPLADHDAAVVELGYRLNRAAWGRGYATEGARALVDKGFTDLGVQRVTANTMAVNTGSRRVMEKAGLTFLRAYTEDWPEAIEGSEHGEVEYELTREAWQRGR
;
A
#
# COMPACT_ATOMS: atom_id res chain seq x y z
N MET A 1 6.35 -19.75 24.86
CA MET A 1 5.57 -19.99 23.64
C MET A 1 5.90 -18.88 22.67
N THR A 2 6.62 -19.17 21.60
CA THR A 2 6.88 -18.21 20.52
C THR A 2 5.53 -17.88 19.87
N PRO A 3 5.14 -16.62 19.71
CA PRO A 3 3.90 -16.31 19.02
C PRO A 3 4.00 -16.88 17.61
N GLN A 4 3.07 -17.75 17.26
CA GLN A 4 2.98 -18.33 15.93
C GLN A 4 2.75 -17.18 14.95
N ALA A 5 3.68 -16.97 14.02
CA ALA A 5 3.57 -15.93 13.01
C ALA A 5 2.25 -16.11 12.24
N ALA A 6 1.49 -15.03 12.05
CA ALA A 6 0.27 -15.08 11.24
C ALA A 6 0.62 -15.66 9.85
N PRO A 7 -0.23 -16.54 9.30
CA PRO A 7 0.04 -17.16 8.00
C PRO A 7 0.21 -16.10 6.91
N ALA A 8 1.13 -16.35 5.99
CA ALA A 8 1.33 -15.49 4.84
C ALA A 8 0.05 -15.41 3.98
N PHE A 9 -0.33 -14.20 3.60
CA PHE A 9 -1.38 -13.97 2.61
C PHE A 9 -0.86 -14.16 1.19
N LEU A 10 0.37 -13.71 0.96
CA LEU A 10 1.04 -13.75 -0.33
C LEU A 10 2.55 -13.82 -0.12
N GLU A 11 3.22 -14.65 -0.92
CA GLU A 11 4.66 -14.71 -1.01
C GLU A 11 5.12 -14.45 -2.43
N THR A 12 6.24 -13.75 -2.55
CA THR A 12 6.96 -13.54 -3.81
C THR A 12 8.36 -14.15 -3.70
N ASP A 13 9.24 -13.85 -4.65
CA ASP A 13 10.63 -14.30 -4.57
C ASP A 13 11.34 -13.77 -3.32
N ARG A 14 11.08 -12.51 -2.94
CA ARG A 14 11.79 -11.82 -1.86
C ARG A 14 10.91 -11.32 -0.72
N LEU A 15 9.58 -11.34 -0.87
CA LEU A 15 8.63 -10.77 0.08
C LEU A 15 7.71 -11.82 0.70
N VAL A 16 7.40 -11.61 1.97
CA VAL A 16 6.26 -12.22 2.66
C VAL A 16 5.30 -11.12 3.04
N LEU A 17 4.07 -11.17 2.56
CA LEU A 17 2.97 -10.30 2.95
C LEU A 17 2.03 -11.05 3.90
N ARG A 18 1.87 -10.55 5.11
CA ARG A 18 1.00 -11.15 6.13
C ARG A 18 0.05 -10.12 6.74
N PRO A 19 -1.08 -10.54 7.32
CA PRO A 19 -1.94 -9.64 8.06
C PRO A 19 -1.17 -8.89 9.17
N ALA A 20 -1.52 -7.63 9.40
CA ALA A 20 -0.99 -6.86 10.51
C ALA A 20 -1.45 -7.42 11.86
N THR A 21 -0.68 -7.18 12.89
CA THR A 21 -1.02 -7.48 14.28
C THR A 21 -0.68 -6.29 15.17
N ALA A 22 -1.17 -6.28 16.39
CA ALA A 22 -0.83 -5.23 17.36
C ALA A 22 0.70 -5.19 17.66
N ALA A 23 1.41 -6.32 17.50
CA ALA A 23 2.85 -6.39 17.68
C ALA A 23 3.65 -5.61 16.62
N ASP A 24 3.04 -5.20 15.52
CA ASP A 24 3.70 -4.41 14.48
C ASP A 24 3.74 -2.90 14.79
N ALA A 25 3.10 -2.46 15.88
CA ALA A 25 3.04 -1.04 16.26
C ALA A 25 4.41 -0.34 16.34
N PRO A 26 5.48 -0.94 16.93
CA PRO A 26 6.80 -0.30 16.94
C PRO A 26 7.40 -0.11 15.54
N ASP A 27 7.27 -1.09 14.66
CA ASP A 27 7.75 -1.02 13.28
C ASP A 27 6.97 0.06 12.48
N LEU A 28 5.66 0.13 12.65
CA LEU A 28 4.79 1.15 12.04
C LEU A 28 5.12 2.55 12.56
N LEU A 29 5.39 2.70 13.85
CA LEU A 29 5.80 3.96 14.45
C LEU A 29 7.13 4.44 13.87
N ALA A 30 8.10 3.57 13.74
CA ALA A 30 9.41 3.89 13.15
C ALA A 30 9.26 4.30 11.67
N LEU A 31 8.42 3.61 10.90
CA LEU A 31 8.13 3.91 9.50
C LEU A 31 7.51 5.31 9.35
N ASP A 32 6.48 5.61 10.14
CA ASP A 32 5.73 6.86 10.07
C ASP A 32 6.47 8.04 10.75
N ASN A 33 7.62 7.81 11.36
CA ASN A 33 8.53 8.83 11.88
C ASN A 33 9.77 9.05 11.03
N ASP A 34 9.89 8.41 9.87
CA ASP A 34 10.89 8.80 8.87
C ASP A 34 10.34 9.95 8.02
N PRO A 35 10.90 11.19 8.13
CA PRO A 35 10.37 12.35 7.41
C PRO A 35 10.40 12.17 5.88
N ALA A 36 11.35 11.39 5.35
CA ALA A 36 11.45 11.14 3.93
C ALA A 36 10.30 10.23 3.44
N VAL A 37 9.92 9.23 4.24
CA VAL A 37 8.77 8.36 3.97
C VAL A 37 7.47 9.15 4.01
N MET A 38 7.33 10.03 4.99
CA MET A 38 6.11 10.79 5.23
C MET A 38 6.02 12.11 4.45
N ARG A 39 7.05 12.46 3.66
CA ARG A 39 7.12 13.74 2.93
C ARG A 39 5.85 14.07 2.15
N TYR A 40 5.34 13.12 1.36
CA TYR A 40 4.16 13.29 0.51
C TYR A 40 2.86 12.79 1.15
N ILE A 41 2.87 12.54 2.47
CA ILE A 41 1.71 12.04 3.23
C ILE A 41 1.24 13.08 4.23
N ASN A 42 2.15 13.59 5.05
CA ASN A 42 1.87 14.60 6.07
C ASN A 42 2.94 15.70 6.15
N GLY A 43 3.79 15.84 5.12
CA GLY A 43 4.91 16.80 5.11
C GLY A 43 6.09 16.39 5.98
N GLY A 44 6.22 15.11 6.32
CA GLY A 44 7.31 14.59 7.15
C GLY A 44 7.13 14.87 8.66
N ARG A 45 5.93 15.24 9.11
CA ARG A 45 5.66 15.50 10.54
C ARG A 45 5.71 14.21 11.35
N PRO A 46 6.19 14.27 12.61
CA PRO A 46 6.19 13.13 13.50
C PRO A 46 4.78 12.56 13.74
N THR A 47 4.69 11.24 13.85
CA THR A 47 3.50 10.51 14.23
C THR A 47 3.66 10.00 15.67
N SER A 48 2.65 10.17 16.51
CA SER A 48 2.69 9.70 17.89
C SER A 48 2.37 8.19 18.01
N ALA A 49 2.79 7.56 19.09
CA ALA A 49 2.39 6.18 19.41
C ALA A 49 0.87 6.06 19.58
N GLU A 50 0.21 7.12 20.01
CA GLU A 50 -1.24 7.21 20.13
C GLU A 50 -1.92 7.20 18.76
N ASP A 51 -1.39 7.93 17.78
CA ASP A 51 -1.91 7.89 16.40
C ASP A 51 -1.76 6.48 15.77
N ILE A 52 -0.65 5.80 16.05
CA ILE A 52 -0.49 4.40 15.60
C ILE A 52 -1.54 3.51 16.22
N ARG A 53 -1.76 3.60 17.54
CA ARG A 53 -2.72 2.77 18.27
C ARG A 53 -4.16 3.05 17.88
N ASP A 54 -4.53 4.33 17.73
CA ASP A 54 -5.93 4.76 17.65
C ASP A 54 -6.40 4.97 16.20
N ARG A 55 -5.49 5.09 15.23
CA ARG A 55 -5.80 5.33 13.82
C ARG A 55 -5.18 4.31 12.89
N THR A 56 -3.86 4.11 12.94
CA THR A 56 -3.16 3.25 11.97
C THR A 56 -3.51 1.79 12.18
N LEU A 57 -3.35 1.25 13.38
CA LEU A 57 -3.65 -0.15 13.67
C LEU A 57 -5.12 -0.51 13.40
N PRO A 58 -6.13 0.23 13.87
CA PRO A 58 -7.52 -0.10 13.56
C PRO A 58 -7.81 -0.19 12.06
N ARG A 59 -7.21 0.69 11.26
CA ARG A 59 -7.33 0.66 9.80
C ARG A 59 -6.69 -0.61 9.20
N LEU A 60 -5.49 -0.98 9.63
CA LEU A 60 -4.80 -2.17 9.14
C LEU A 60 -5.42 -3.49 9.62
N LEU A 61 -6.18 -3.45 10.71
CA LEU A 61 -6.84 -4.61 11.31
C LEU A 61 -8.30 -4.77 10.86
N HIS A 62 -8.86 -3.80 10.14
CA HIS A 62 -10.24 -3.85 9.66
C HIS A 62 -10.43 -4.96 8.62
N ASP A 63 -11.45 -5.79 8.82
CA ASP A 63 -11.81 -6.88 7.90
C ASP A 63 -12.87 -6.38 6.89
N HIS A 64 -12.58 -6.54 5.59
CA HIS A 64 -13.50 -6.23 4.50
C HIS A 64 -14.25 -7.51 4.09
N ALA A 65 -15.51 -7.62 4.45
CA ALA A 65 -16.32 -8.82 4.19
C ALA A 65 -16.43 -9.17 2.70
N CYS A 66 -16.45 -8.16 1.81
CA CYS A 66 -16.59 -8.37 0.37
C CYS A 66 -15.36 -9.04 -0.27
N THR A 67 -14.17 -8.89 0.31
CA THR A 67 -12.94 -9.55 -0.15
C THR A 67 -12.52 -10.71 0.74
N GLY A 68 -13.07 -10.83 1.94
CA GLY A 68 -12.62 -11.76 2.96
C GLY A 68 -11.21 -11.47 3.49
N THR A 69 -10.72 -10.25 3.31
CA THR A 69 -9.35 -9.83 3.70
C THR A 69 -9.36 -8.49 4.41
N ARG A 70 -8.23 -8.16 5.05
CA ARG A 70 -8.03 -6.86 5.71
C ARG A 70 -7.67 -5.72 4.75
N GLY A 71 -7.35 -6.03 3.51
CA GLY A 71 -6.92 -5.04 2.53
C GLY A 71 -5.54 -4.43 2.80
N TYR A 72 -4.87 -4.80 3.91
CA TYR A 72 -3.54 -4.32 4.30
C TYR A 72 -2.67 -5.47 4.77
N TRP A 73 -1.40 -5.46 4.38
CA TRP A 73 -0.43 -6.50 4.75
C TRP A 73 0.90 -5.90 5.12
N ILE A 74 1.47 -6.40 6.21
CA ILE A 74 2.86 -6.13 6.58
C ILE A 74 3.77 -6.86 5.62
N ALA A 75 4.74 -6.14 5.06
CA ALA A 75 5.76 -6.67 4.18
C ALA A 75 7.06 -6.93 4.95
N ARG A 76 7.56 -8.16 4.84
CA ARG A 76 8.86 -8.56 5.36
C ARG A 76 9.73 -9.14 4.27
N GLU A 77 11.04 -8.90 4.36
CA GLU A 77 12.01 -9.56 3.50
C GLU A 77 12.07 -11.05 3.86
N LYS A 78 11.99 -11.91 2.84
CA LYS A 78 11.81 -13.35 3.04
C LYS A 78 13.00 -14.00 3.75
N ASP A 79 14.21 -13.64 3.35
CA ASP A 79 15.44 -14.28 3.83
C ASP A 79 15.83 -13.83 5.24
N THR A 80 15.58 -12.57 5.59
CA THR A 80 16.03 -11.96 6.85
C THR A 80 14.90 -11.77 7.87
N GLY A 81 13.65 -11.78 7.42
CA GLY A 81 12.49 -11.39 8.21
C GLY A 81 12.40 -9.88 8.51
N ALA A 82 13.28 -9.07 7.93
CA ALA A 82 13.30 -7.62 8.15
C ALA A 82 11.98 -6.97 7.73
N PHE A 83 11.48 -6.06 8.57
CA PHE A 83 10.31 -5.24 8.26
C PHE A 83 10.64 -4.27 7.13
N LEU A 84 9.84 -4.27 6.07
CA LEU A 84 10.02 -3.39 4.93
C LEU A 84 8.95 -2.28 4.85
N GLY A 85 7.80 -2.49 5.47
CA GLY A 85 6.66 -1.59 5.42
C GLY A 85 5.36 -2.33 5.27
N TRP A 86 4.43 -1.77 4.50
CA TRP A 86 3.13 -2.39 4.26
C TRP A 86 2.65 -2.13 2.82
N PHE A 87 1.75 -2.99 2.37
CA PHE A 87 0.99 -2.86 1.13
C PHE A 87 -0.49 -2.82 1.40
N GLU A 88 -1.23 -2.20 0.50
CA GLU A 88 -2.68 -2.03 0.50
C GLU A 88 -3.26 -2.53 -0.81
N LEU A 89 -4.34 -3.26 -0.74
CA LEU A 89 -5.28 -3.55 -1.83
C LEU A 89 -6.67 -3.67 -1.20
N ARG A 90 -7.27 -2.54 -0.87
CA ARG A 90 -8.54 -2.49 -0.17
C ARG A 90 -9.69 -2.08 -1.08
N PRO A 91 -10.90 -2.61 -0.85
CA PRO A 91 -12.08 -2.14 -1.56
C PRO A 91 -12.35 -0.66 -1.26
N LEU A 92 -12.79 0.09 -2.26
CA LEU A 92 -13.23 1.48 -2.09
C LEU A 92 -14.59 1.56 -1.38
N ALA A 93 -15.41 0.52 -1.51
CA ALA A 93 -16.67 0.38 -0.79
C ALA A 93 -16.67 -0.96 -0.02
N ASP A 94 -17.01 -0.94 1.26
CA ASP A 94 -16.93 -2.11 2.15
C ASP A 94 -17.77 -3.31 1.70
N HIS A 95 -18.77 -3.07 0.85
CA HIS A 95 -19.68 -4.10 0.35
C HIS A 95 -19.40 -4.55 -1.09
N ASP A 96 -18.40 -3.98 -1.77
CA ASP A 96 -18.11 -4.27 -3.18
C ASP A 96 -16.61 -4.41 -3.44
N ALA A 97 -16.20 -5.61 -3.85
CA ALA A 97 -14.82 -5.91 -4.20
C ALA A 97 -14.43 -5.51 -5.63
N ALA A 98 -15.36 -4.98 -6.44
CA ALA A 98 -15.11 -4.73 -7.86
C ALA A 98 -14.02 -3.68 -8.08
N VAL A 99 -13.94 -2.66 -7.22
CA VAL A 99 -12.94 -1.59 -7.32
C VAL A 99 -12.13 -1.53 -6.04
N VAL A 100 -10.81 -1.68 -6.17
CA VAL A 100 -9.87 -1.64 -5.06
C VAL A 100 -8.80 -0.57 -5.28
N GLU A 101 -8.25 -0.07 -4.18
CA GLU A 101 -7.13 0.85 -4.18
C GLU A 101 -5.84 0.11 -3.81
N LEU A 102 -4.82 0.27 -4.66
CA LEU A 102 -3.47 -0.18 -4.43
C LEU A 102 -2.68 0.93 -3.72
N GLY A 103 -2.05 0.59 -2.61
CA GLY A 103 -1.15 1.49 -1.90
C GLY A 103 0.06 0.74 -1.33
N TYR A 104 1.08 1.47 -0.96
CA TYR A 104 2.28 0.94 -0.30
C TYR A 104 3.02 2.04 0.43
N ARG A 105 3.65 1.67 1.53
CA ARG A 105 4.57 2.52 2.28
C ARG A 105 5.73 1.67 2.75
N LEU A 106 6.92 1.93 2.22
CA LEU A 106 8.13 1.18 2.54
C LEU A 106 9.16 2.08 3.20
N ASN A 107 9.95 1.51 4.12
CA ASN A 107 11.07 2.20 4.74
C ASN A 107 12.13 2.56 3.69
N ARG A 108 12.92 3.59 3.95
CA ARG A 108 13.94 4.09 3.01
C ARG A 108 14.96 3.04 2.58
N ALA A 109 15.34 2.14 3.49
CA ALA A 109 16.31 1.08 3.19
C ALA A 109 15.81 0.09 2.12
N ALA A 110 14.48 0.02 1.91
CA ALA A 110 13.86 -0.82 0.90
C ALA A 110 13.72 -0.11 -0.47
N TRP A 111 13.92 1.21 -0.55
CA TRP A 111 13.75 1.96 -1.79
C TRP A 111 14.83 1.63 -2.82
N GLY A 112 14.47 1.78 -4.11
CA GLY A 112 15.40 1.55 -5.22
C GLY A 112 15.78 0.09 -5.46
N ARG A 113 15.26 -0.84 -4.64
CA ARG A 113 15.56 -2.29 -4.70
C ARG A 113 14.48 -3.12 -5.41
N GLY A 114 13.41 -2.47 -5.88
CA GLY A 114 12.33 -3.12 -6.62
C GLY A 114 11.24 -3.77 -5.75
N TYR A 115 11.32 -3.71 -4.42
CA TYR A 115 10.33 -4.34 -3.53
C TYR A 115 8.91 -3.80 -3.72
N ALA A 116 8.76 -2.48 -3.87
CA ALA A 116 7.44 -1.89 -4.10
C ALA A 116 6.78 -2.42 -5.37
N THR A 117 7.54 -2.51 -6.47
CA THR A 117 7.05 -3.04 -7.75
C THR A 117 6.71 -4.53 -7.64
N GLU A 118 7.56 -5.31 -6.97
CA GLU A 118 7.34 -6.75 -6.78
C GLU A 118 6.07 -7.04 -5.99
N GLY A 119 5.90 -6.38 -4.85
CA GLY A 119 4.70 -6.54 -4.01
C GLY A 119 3.44 -6.01 -4.68
N ALA A 120 3.51 -4.86 -5.37
CA ALA A 120 2.38 -4.28 -6.09
C ALA A 120 1.89 -5.19 -7.21
N ARG A 121 2.80 -5.73 -8.05
CA ARG A 121 2.44 -6.68 -9.11
C ARG A 121 1.78 -7.93 -8.56
N ALA A 122 2.34 -8.53 -7.53
CA ALA A 122 1.82 -9.75 -6.93
C ALA A 122 0.43 -9.53 -6.31
N LEU A 123 0.18 -8.37 -5.67
CA LEU A 123 -1.14 -8.01 -5.15
C LEU A 123 -2.16 -7.75 -6.25
N VAL A 124 -1.78 -7.04 -7.30
CA VAL A 124 -2.63 -6.79 -8.47
C VAL A 124 -3.04 -8.11 -9.11
N ASP A 125 -2.10 -9.02 -9.35
CA ASP A 125 -2.38 -10.34 -9.90
C ASP A 125 -3.34 -11.12 -9.00
N LYS A 126 -3.09 -11.17 -7.70
CA LYS A 126 -3.96 -11.83 -6.73
C LYS A 126 -5.35 -11.20 -6.66
N GLY A 127 -5.45 -9.89 -6.72
CA GLY A 127 -6.72 -9.17 -6.78
C GLY A 127 -7.58 -9.63 -7.96
N PHE A 128 -7.01 -9.70 -9.14
CA PHE A 128 -7.71 -10.12 -10.35
C PHE A 128 -7.97 -11.62 -10.40
N THR A 129 -7.08 -12.47 -9.89
CA THR A 129 -7.26 -13.93 -9.94
C THR A 129 -8.19 -14.45 -8.85
N ASP A 130 -8.02 -13.98 -7.61
CA ASP A 130 -8.58 -14.63 -6.43
C ASP A 130 -9.68 -13.82 -5.72
N LEU A 131 -9.66 -12.48 -5.82
CA LEU A 131 -10.51 -11.62 -5.01
C LEU A 131 -11.70 -11.02 -5.76
N GLY A 132 -11.90 -11.37 -7.03
CA GLY A 132 -13.03 -10.88 -7.83
C GLY A 132 -12.90 -9.43 -8.30
N VAL A 133 -11.74 -8.80 -8.12
CA VAL A 133 -11.48 -7.41 -8.52
C VAL A 133 -11.69 -7.23 -10.02
N GLN A 134 -12.33 -6.11 -10.40
CA GLN A 134 -12.52 -5.72 -11.80
C GLN A 134 -11.65 -4.52 -12.19
N ARG A 135 -11.31 -3.67 -11.21
CA ARG A 135 -10.48 -2.50 -11.42
C ARG A 135 -9.61 -2.21 -10.20
N VAL A 136 -8.33 -2.00 -10.43
CA VAL A 136 -7.38 -1.49 -9.44
C VAL A 136 -7.15 -0.01 -9.74
N THR A 137 -7.24 0.84 -8.73
CA THR A 137 -6.87 2.26 -8.78
C THR A 137 -5.68 2.52 -7.85
N ALA A 138 -4.94 3.57 -8.10
CA ALA A 138 -3.91 4.07 -7.21
C ALA A 138 -3.74 5.58 -7.42
N ASN A 139 -3.47 6.30 -6.36
CA ASN A 139 -3.25 7.74 -6.42
C ASN A 139 -2.00 8.16 -5.65
N THR A 140 -1.45 9.30 -6.01
CA THR A 140 -0.32 9.91 -5.32
C THR A 140 -0.18 11.37 -5.75
N MET A 141 0.57 12.16 -4.98
CA MET A 141 0.92 13.51 -5.41
C MET A 141 1.66 13.49 -6.75
N ALA A 142 1.34 14.43 -7.64
CA ALA A 142 1.91 14.50 -8.99
C ALA A 142 3.45 14.55 -8.98
N VAL A 143 4.04 15.13 -7.95
CA VAL A 143 5.51 15.25 -7.76
C VAL A 143 6.16 13.97 -7.22
N ASN A 144 5.39 13.00 -6.73
CA ASN A 144 5.91 11.72 -6.23
C ASN A 144 6.25 10.77 -7.37
N THR A 145 7.31 11.09 -8.10
CA THR A 145 7.74 10.32 -9.28
C THR A 145 8.12 8.87 -8.95
N GLY A 146 8.58 8.61 -7.73
CA GLY A 146 8.90 7.26 -7.25
C GLY A 146 7.67 6.36 -7.22
N SER A 147 6.58 6.83 -6.61
CA SER A 147 5.31 6.10 -6.55
C SER A 147 4.69 5.92 -7.95
N ARG A 148 4.69 6.97 -8.78
CA ARG A 148 4.18 6.90 -10.16
C ARG A 148 4.88 5.80 -10.97
N ARG A 149 6.21 5.70 -10.89
CA ARG A 149 6.99 4.64 -11.56
C ARG A 149 6.64 3.24 -11.06
N VAL A 150 6.33 3.08 -9.78
CA VAL A 150 5.87 1.78 -9.24
C VAL A 150 4.52 1.42 -9.82
N MET A 151 3.56 2.37 -9.86
CA MET A 151 2.23 2.17 -10.45
C MET A 151 2.35 1.73 -11.93
N GLU A 152 3.13 2.45 -12.72
CA GLU A 152 3.38 2.13 -14.13
C GLU A 152 4.01 0.74 -14.31
N LYS A 153 5.02 0.41 -13.51
CA LYS A 153 5.65 -0.91 -13.53
C LYS A 153 4.75 -2.04 -13.05
N ALA A 154 3.77 -1.73 -12.20
CA ALA A 154 2.74 -2.68 -11.79
C ALA A 154 1.64 -2.88 -12.86
N GLY A 155 1.71 -2.13 -13.96
CA GLY A 155 0.80 -2.24 -15.10
C GLY A 155 -0.33 -1.22 -15.12
N LEU A 156 -0.40 -0.33 -14.12
CA LEU A 156 -1.40 0.73 -14.12
C LEU A 156 -1.04 1.81 -15.13
N THR A 157 -2.06 2.43 -15.72
CA THR A 157 -1.91 3.54 -16.66
C THR A 157 -2.49 4.81 -16.07
N PHE A 158 -1.90 5.96 -16.42
CA PHE A 158 -2.38 7.27 -15.99
C PHE A 158 -3.84 7.47 -16.44
N LEU A 159 -4.69 7.85 -15.49
CA LEU A 159 -6.10 8.15 -15.74
C LEU A 159 -6.35 9.65 -15.79
N ARG A 160 -5.97 10.38 -14.74
CA ARG A 160 -6.22 11.82 -14.63
C ARG A 160 -5.30 12.49 -13.60
N ALA A 161 -5.20 13.81 -13.73
CA ALA A 161 -4.69 14.68 -12.66
C ALA A 161 -5.87 15.48 -12.07
N TYR A 162 -5.80 15.76 -10.78
CA TYR A 162 -6.81 16.53 -10.05
C TYR A 162 -6.19 17.29 -8.89
N THR A 163 -6.91 18.25 -8.35
CA THR A 163 -6.51 18.98 -7.14
C THR A 163 -7.43 18.60 -6.00
N GLU A 164 -6.87 18.41 -4.82
CA GLU A 164 -7.62 18.24 -3.57
C GLU A 164 -7.35 19.44 -2.66
N ASP A 165 -8.37 19.80 -1.89
CA ASP A 165 -8.21 20.79 -0.81
C ASP A 165 -7.54 20.08 0.38
N TRP A 166 -6.25 20.26 0.51
CA TRP A 166 -5.50 19.76 1.65
C TRP A 166 -5.84 20.59 2.90
N PRO A 167 -6.18 19.96 4.03
CA PRO A 167 -6.43 20.69 5.29
C PRO A 167 -5.25 21.54 5.70
N GLU A 168 -4.04 21.09 5.40
CA GLU A 168 -2.78 21.81 5.51
C GLU A 168 -1.93 21.52 4.27
N ALA A 169 -1.53 22.57 3.57
CA ALA A 169 -0.65 22.42 2.40
C ALA A 169 0.70 21.85 2.83
N ILE A 170 1.15 20.82 2.13
CA ILE A 170 2.47 20.22 2.28
C ILE A 170 3.26 20.45 0.99
N GLU A 171 4.59 20.31 1.07
CA GLU A 171 5.47 20.51 -0.10
C GLU A 171 5.03 19.62 -1.28
N GLY A 172 4.76 20.24 -2.42
CA GLY A 172 4.33 19.60 -3.64
C GLY A 172 2.82 19.49 -3.83
N SER A 173 2.00 19.78 -2.80
CA SER A 173 0.53 19.73 -2.91
C SER A 173 -0.03 20.73 -3.94
N GLU A 174 0.70 21.82 -4.21
CA GLU A 174 0.36 22.80 -5.25
C GLU A 174 0.33 22.22 -6.67
N HIS A 175 0.98 21.07 -6.89
CA HIS A 175 1.00 20.38 -8.17
C HIS A 175 -0.15 19.36 -8.34
N GLY A 176 -0.98 19.20 -7.30
CA GLY A 176 -2.11 18.28 -7.29
C GLY A 176 -1.75 16.81 -7.18
N GLU A 177 -2.75 15.99 -7.44
CA GLU A 177 -2.70 14.53 -7.37
C GLU A 177 -2.81 13.92 -8.77
N VAL A 178 -2.34 12.69 -8.92
CA VAL A 178 -2.53 11.87 -10.10
C VAL A 178 -3.17 10.55 -9.71
N GLU A 179 -4.09 10.09 -10.56
CA GLU A 179 -4.75 8.79 -10.43
C GLU A 179 -4.34 7.89 -11.59
N TYR A 180 -4.08 6.65 -11.27
CA TYR A 180 -3.75 5.57 -12.19
C TYR A 180 -4.77 4.45 -12.05
N GLU A 181 -4.98 3.67 -13.10
CA GLU A 181 -5.86 2.52 -13.06
C GLU A 181 -5.36 1.34 -13.89
N LEU A 182 -5.87 0.15 -13.55
CA LEU A 182 -5.75 -1.06 -14.35
C LEU A 182 -7.07 -1.82 -14.27
N THR A 183 -7.71 -2.05 -15.41
CA THR A 183 -8.90 -2.90 -15.48
C THR A 183 -8.52 -4.36 -15.67
N ARG A 184 -9.39 -5.29 -15.22
CA ARG A 184 -9.22 -6.73 -15.43
C ARG A 184 -9.01 -7.06 -16.93
N GLU A 185 -9.75 -6.41 -17.81
CA GLU A 185 -9.64 -6.62 -19.25
C GLU A 185 -8.27 -6.20 -19.78
N ALA A 186 -7.76 -5.03 -19.37
CA ALA A 186 -6.43 -4.57 -19.75
C ALA A 186 -5.32 -5.49 -19.20
N TRP A 187 -5.46 -5.94 -17.96
CA TRP A 187 -4.55 -6.89 -17.34
C TRP A 187 -4.51 -8.25 -18.09
N GLN A 188 -5.65 -8.77 -18.51
CA GLN A 188 -5.75 -10.00 -19.29
C GLN A 188 -5.08 -9.88 -20.68
N ARG A 189 -5.17 -8.71 -21.32
CA ARG A 189 -4.50 -8.47 -22.62
C ARG A 189 -2.99 -8.35 -22.53
N GLY A 190 -2.46 -7.99 -21.37
CA GLY A 190 -1.01 -7.82 -21.13
C GLY A 190 -0.26 -9.09 -20.74
N ARG A 191 -0.95 -10.24 -20.69
CA ARG A 191 -0.38 -11.55 -20.28
C ARG A 191 0.00 -12.45 -21.42
#